data_b487747f3245d86c27734ef52a7f445f
#
_entry.id   b487747f3245d86c27734ef52a7f445f
#
_cell.length_a   1.000
_cell.length_b   1.000
_cell.length_c   1.000
_cell.angle_alpha   90.00
_cell.angle_beta   90.00
_cell.angle_gamma   90.00
#
_symmetry.space_group_name_H-M   'P 1'
#
loop_
_entity.id
_entity.type
_entity.pdbx_description
1 polymer ?
#
loop_
_entity_poly.entity_id
_entity_poly.type
_entity_poly.pdbx_seq_one_letter_code
_entity_poly.pdbx_strand_id
1 'polypeptide(L)'
;AEKVPAGSDYAMFFPFLQGRTSPSWPTASGTWLGLRGSNQAGHMWRSMLESIAFEYLHWTLMLRDAGFPVNQMIGAGGGSNSRIWNQIKADMMNLEYLIPSQSEGAVLGNALLAAHGVGAIKDMKETIKKWVTFKETFKPQAEVTSFYEKMARKRNEILNGPLLDCFNLVQSLHDDLVPPASA
;
A
#
# COMPACT_ATOMS: atom_id res chain seq x y z
N ALA A 1 -9.84 4.74 -12.94
CA ALA A 1 -8.57 4.06 -12.68
C ALA A 1 -8.35 2.83 -13.59
N GLU A 2 -9.39 1.99 -13.81
CA GLU A 2 -9.26 0.74 -14.60
C GLU A 2 -8.77 0.94 -16.04
N LYS A 3 -9.17 2.04 -16.67
CA LYS A 3 -8.76 2.39 -18.04
C LYS A 3 -7.41 3.11 -18.12
N VAL A 4 -6.80 3.41 -16.99
CA VAL A 4 -5.50 4.09 -16.91
C VAL A 4 -4.40 3.04 -16.84
N PRO A 5 -3.31 3.17 -17.60
CA PRO A 5 -2.21 2.21 -17.58
C PRO A 5 -1.49 2.18 -16.23
N ALA A 6 -0.75 1.10 -15.98
CA ALA A 6 0.14 1.00 -14.83
C ALA A 6 1.13 2.17 -14.80
N GLY A 7 1.36 2.73 -13.61
CA GLY A 7 2.20 3.91 -13.41
C GLY A 7 1.51 5.24 -13.69
N SER A 8 0.18 5.23 -13.92
CA SER A 8 -0.65 6.45 -13.98
C SER A 8 -0.11 7.53 -14.94
N ASP A 9 0.46 7.11 -16.08
CA ASP A 9 1.15 8.00 -17.03
C ASP A 9 2.21 8.90 -16.34
N TYR A 10 2.99 8.27 -15.45
CA TYR A 10 4.06 8.87 -14.63
C TYR A 10 3.59 9.89 -13.58
N ALA A 11 2.29 10.07 -13.37
CA ALA A 11 1.77 10.80 -12.22
C ALA A 11 1.99 9.97 -10.94
N MET A 12 2.85 10.43 -10.05
CA MET A 12 3.15 9.77 -8.79
C MET A 12 2.52 10.51 -7.62
N PHE A 13 1.88 9.80 -6.72
CA PHE A 13 1.44 10.33 -5.44
C PHE A 13 2.33 9.82 -4.31
N PHE A 14 2.67 10.68 -3.36
CA PHE A 14 3.34 10.36 -2.11
C PHE A 14 2.33 10.59 -0.98
N PRO A 15 1.90 9.54 -0.24
CA PRO A 15 0.69 9.59 0.59
C PRO A 15 0.93 10.08 2.03
N PHE A 16 1.89 10.94 2.24
CA PHE A 16 2.35 11.35 3.58
C PHE A 16 1.55 12.53 4.13
N LEU A 17 0.22 12.41 4.15
CA LEU A 17 -0.68 13.49 4.58
C LEU A 17 -0.51 13.91 6.05
N GLN A 18 0.07 13.06 6.88
CA GLN A 18 0.37 13.30 8.29
C GLN A 18 1.80 12.90 8.66
N GLY A 19 2.73 13.16 7.75
CA GLY A 19 4.08 12.64 7.85
C GLY A 19 4.20 11.17 7.45
N ARG A 20 5.43 10.66 7.45
CA ARG A 20 5.74 9.25 7.27
C ARG A 20 6.13 8.64 8.62
N THR A 21 5.54 7.49 8.96
CA THR A 21 5.78 6.84 10.25
C THR A 21 7.00 5.93 10.25
N SER A 22 7.31 5.31 9.11
CA SER A 22 8.43 4.38 9.02
C SER A 22 9.07 4.36 7.61
N PRO A 23 10.37 4.71 7.48
CA PRO A 23 11.11 5.44 8.50
C PRO A 23 10.41 6.73 8.92
N SER A 24 10.65 7.22 10.14
CA SER A 24 9.95 8.41 10.64
C SER A 24 10.44 9.66 9.92
N TRP A 25 9.54 10.33 9.20
CA TRP A 25 9.74 11.63 8.57
C TRP A 25 8.54 12.52 8.85
N PRO A 26 8.52 13.22 9.98
CA PRO A 26 7.39 14.08 10.36
C PRO A 26 7.12 15.22 9.38
N THR A 27 8.17 15.71 8.70
CA THR A 27 8.10 16.80 7.72
C THR A 27 7.56 16.36 6.35
N ALA A 28 7.49 15.03 6.10
CA ALA A 28 6.96 14.54 4.84
C ALA A 28 5.48 14.93 4.67
N SER A 29 5.11 15.34 3.47
CA SER A 29 3.76 15.79 3.16
C SER A 29 3.19 15.13 1.91
N GLY A 30 1.87 15.11 1.79
CA GLY A 30 1.18 14.58 0.62
C GLY A 30 1.56 15.37 -0.63
N THR A 31 2.09 14.68 -1.65
CA THR A 31 2.64 15.34 -2.84
C THR A 31 2.29 14.59 -4.11
N TRP A 32 1.84 15.29 -5.15
CA TRP A 32 1.81 14.79 -6.52
C TRP A 32 3.03 15.29 -7.28
N LEU A 33 3.71 14.37 -7.94
CA LEU A 33 4.85 14.66 -8.81
C LEU A 33 4.58 14.13 -10.23
N GLY A 34 5.05 14.83 -11.24
CA GLY A 34 4.94 14.40 -12.64
C GLY A 34 3.57 14.60 -13.28
N LEU A 35 2.68 15.41 -12.69
CA LEU A 35 1.39 15.76 -13.30
C LEU A 35 1.60 16.55 -14.59
N ARG A 36 0.83 16.22 -15.61
CA ARG A 36 0.80 16.85 -16.92
C ARG A 36 -0.61 17.28 -17.27
N GLY A 37 -0.77 18.19 -18.21
CA GLY A 37 -2.08 18.66 -18.69
C GLY A 37 -2.96 17.54 -19.30
N SER A 38 -2.38 16.43 -19.72
CA SER A 38 -3.09 15.24 -20.19
C SER A 38 -3.66 14.35 -19.08
N ASN A 39 -3.19 14.50 -17.84
CA ASN A 39 -3.66 13.68 -16.73
C ASN A 39 -5.09 14.06 -16.34
N GLN A 40 -5.92 13.07 -16.15
CA GLN A 40 -7.32 13.18 -15.74
C GLN A 40 -7.50 12.63 -14.31
N ALA A 41 -8.66 12.84 -13.72
CA ALA A 41 -8.99 12.31 -12.38
C ALA A 41 -8.72 10.81 -12.23
N GLY A 42 -8.88 10.03 -13.29
CA GLY A 42 -8.55 8.60 -13.29
C GLY A 42 -7.06 8.31 -13.06
N HIS A 43 -6.15 9.14 -13.58
CA HIS A 43 -4.72 9.03 -13.35
C HIS A 43 -4.36 9.38 -11.91
N MET A 44 -4.93 10.45 -11.39
CA MET A 44 -4.75 10.85 -9.99
C MET A 44 -5.24 9.75 -9.05
N TRP A 45 -6.45 9.21 -9.31
CA TRP A 45 -6.99 8.13 -8.49
C TRP A 45 -6.12 6.87 -8.53
N ARG A 46 -5.69 6.45 -9.73
CA ARG A 46 -4.81 5.30 -9.86
C ARG A 46 -3.47 5.53 -9.14
N SER A 47 -2.86 6.71 -9.28
CA SER A 47 -1.61 7.04 -8.59
C SER A 47 -1.73 6.99 -7.06
N MET A 48 -2.90 7.31 -6.50
CA MET A 48 -3.17 7.14 -5.07
C MET A 48 -3.21 5.65 -4.68
N LEU A 49 -3.87 4.79 -5.46
CA LEU A 49 -3.89 3.35 -5.22
C LEU A 49 -2.48 2.74 -5.31
N GLU A 50 -1.72 3.14 -6.30
CA GLU A 50 -0.32 2.72 -6.52
C GLU A 50 0.58 3.20 -5.38
N SER A 51 0.37 4.42 -4.87
CA SER A 51 1.19 4.98 -3.80
C SER A 51 1.13 4.15 -2.52
N ILE A 52 -0.05 3.69 -2.14
CA ILE A 52 -0.22 2.81 -0.97
C ILE A 52 0.40 1.43 -1.24
N ALA A 53 0.29 0.91 -2.47
CA ALA A 53 0.93 -0.35 -2.81
C ALA A 53 2.47 -0.25 -2.78
N PHE A 54 3.07 0.90 -3.12
CA PHE A 54 4.50 1.15 -2.93
C PHE A 54 4.93 1.12 -1.46
N GLU A 55 4.10 1.62 -0.54
CA GLU A 55 4.39 1.49 0.89
C GLU A 55 4.31 0.02 1.35
N TYR A 56 3.36 -0.78 0.83
CA TYR A 56 3.34 -2.24 1.08
C TYR A 56 4.57 -2.94 0.51
N LEU A 57 5.04 -2.56 -0.68
CA LEU A 57 6.28 -3.08 -1.24
C LEU A 57 7.48 -2.76 -0.34
N HIS A 58 7.57 -1.52 0.16
CA HIS A 58 8.62 -1.12 1.09
C HIS A 58 8.65 -2.03 2.33
N TRP A 59 7.50 -2.24 2.98
CA TRP A 59 7.39 -3.13 4.14
C TRP A 59 7.73 -4.59 3.80
N THR A 60 7.28 -5.07 2.64
CA THR A 60 7.58 -6.43 2.18
C THR A 60 9.08 -6.64 1.99
N LEU A 61 9.78 -5.66 1.41
CA LEU A 61 11.23 -5.71 1.25
C LEU A 61 11.94 -5.66 2.59
N MET A 62 11.54 -4.78 3.50
CA MET A 62 12.11 -4.73 4.86
C MET A 62 11.97 -6.07 5.61
N LEU A 63 10.81 -6.73 5.50
CA LEU A 63 10.61 -8.04 6.13
C LEU A 63 11.53 -9.10 5.51
N ARG A 64 11.68 -9.11 4.19
CA ARG A 64 12.58 -10.04 3.48
C ARG A 64 14.05 -9.81 3.88
N ASP A 65 14.47 -8.55 3.95
CA ASP A 65 15.83 -8.18 4.37
C ASP A 65 16.12 -8.57 5.83
N ALA A 66 15.08 -8.54 6.67
CA ALA A 66 15.14 -9.02 8.05
C ALA A 66 15.07 -10.57 8.18
N GLY A 67 15.04 -11.30 7.06
CA GLY A 67 15.01 -12.77 7.04
C GLY A 67 13.63 -13.40 7.19
N PHE A 68 12.54 -12.61 7.13
CA PHE A 68 11.18 -13.13 7.17
C PHE A 68 10.67 -13.42 5.73
N PRO A 69 10.38 -14.68 5.39
CA PRO A 69 9.86 -15.00 4.07
C PRO A 69 8.43 -14.49 3.92
N VAL A 70 8.19 -13.66 2.88
CA VAL A 70 6.85 -13.23 2.48
C VAL A 70 6.53 -13.87 1.13
N ASN A 71 5.67 -14.89 1.15
CA ASN A 71 5.37 -15.72 -0.02
C ASN A 71 3.98 -15.45 -0.61
N GLN A 72 3.07 -14.87 0.17
CA GLN A 72 1.72 -14.51 -0.26
C GLN A 72 1.18 -13.39 0.59
N MET A 73 0.13 -12.73 0.13
CA MET A 73 -0.58 -11.71 0.88
C MET A 73 -2.06 -12.00 0.96
N ILE A 74 -2.65 -11.67 2.11
CA ILE A 74 -4.08 -11.83 2.34
C ILE A 74 -4.70 -10.45 2.51
N GLY A 75 -5.67 -10.12 1.65
CA GLY A 75 -6.41 -8.87 1.70
C GLY A 75 -7.58 -8.93 2.65
N ALA A 76 -7.63 -8.00 3.61
CA ALA A 76 -8.75 -7.88 4.54
C ALA A 76 -9.29 -6.44 4.56
N GLY A 77 -10.54 -6.30 5.03
CA GLY A 77 -11.22 -5.02 5.16
C GLY A 77 -11.72 -4.44 3.83
N GLY A 78 -12.29 -3.22 3.89
CA GLY A 78 -12.99 -2.59 2.76
C GLY A 78 -12.16 -2.41 1.49
N GLY A 79 -10.86 -2.16 1.62
CA GLY A 79 -9.95 -2.02 0.49
C GLY A 79 -9.82 -3.28 -0.37
N SER A 80 -10.06 -4.47 0.20
CA SER A 80 -10.03 -5.74 -0.53
C SER A 80 -11.21 -5.93 -1.50
N ASN A 81 -12.22 -5.08 -1.46
CA ASN A 81 -13.32 -5.08 -2.41
C ASN A 81 -12.97 -4.45 -3.76
N SER A 82 -11.86 -3.72 -3.85
CA SER A 82 -11.42 -3.09 -5.09
C SER A 82 -10.55 -4.05 -5.91
N ARG A 83 -11.12 -4.66 -6.96
CA ARG A 83 -10.40 -5.60 -7.84
C ARG A 83 -9.14 -4.99 -8.45
N ILE A 84 -9.23 -3.75 -8.95
CA ILE A 84 -8.07 -3.05 -9.51
C ILE A 84 -6.97 -2.84 -8.48
N TRP A 85 -7.32 -2.47 -7.24
CA TRP A 85 -6.32 -2.26 -6.21
C TRP A 85 -5.67 -3.57 -5.75
N ASN A 86 -6.44 -4.66 -5.71
CA ASN A 86 -5.92 -5.99 -5.41
C ASN A 86 -4.92 -6.45 -6.48
N GLN A 87 -5.22 -6.22 -7.77
CA GLN A 87 -4.31 -6.53 -8.86
C GLN A 87 -3.05 -5.65 -8.81
N ILE A 88 -3.17 -4.34 -8.56
CA ILE A 88 -2.01 -3.45 -8.37
C ILE A 88 -1.08 -3.97 -7.26
N LYS A 89 -1.64 -4.40 -6.14
CA LYS A 89 -0.85 -4.96 -5.03
C LYS A 89 -0.15 -6.27 -5.42
N ALA A 90 -0.87 -7.19 -6.09
CA ALA A 90 -0.28 -8.44 -6.57
C ALA A 90 0.90 -8.17 -7.52
N ASP A 91 0.69 -7.30 -8.51
CA ASP A 91 1.69 -6.95 -9.51
C ASP A 91 2.91 -6.26 -8.90
N MET A 92 2.67 -5.29 -8.00
CA MET A 92 3.75 -4.49 -7.41
C MET A 92 4.63 -5.28 -6.44
N MET A 93 4.03 -6.19 -5.67
CA MET A 93 4.77 -7.00 -4.70
C MET A 93 5.31 -8.31 -5.29
N ASN A 94 4.93 -8.63 -6.53
CA ASN A 94 5.22 -9.91 -7.17
C ASN A 94 4.81 -11.11 -6.29
N LEU A 95 3.59 -11.05 -5.74
CA LEU A 95 3.04 -12.05 -4.83
C LEU A 95 1.58 -12.33 -5.17
N GLU A 96 1.14 -13.57 -4.93
CA GLU A 96 -0.29 -13.86 -4.94
C GLU A 96 -1.00 -13.06 -3.83
N TYR A 97 -2.10 -12.40 -4.21
CA TYR A 97 -2.94 -11.63 -3.29
C TYR A 97 -4.30 -12.32 -3.17
N LEU A 98 -4.56 -12.88 -2.00
CA LEU A 98 -5.71 -13.73 -1.72
C LEU A 98 -6.82 -12.95 -1.01
N ILE A 99 -8.04 -13.12 -1.44
CA ILE A 99 -9.22 -12.50 -0.81
C ILE A 99 -10.00 -13.56 -0.05
N PRO A 100 -10.10 -13.46 1.28
CA PRO A 100 -10.89 -14.38 2.08
C PRO A 100 -12.38 -14.35 1.70
N SER A 101 -13.04 -15.47 1.84
CA SER A 101 -14.50 -15.56 1.67
C SER A 101 -15.23 -14.79 2.78
N GLN A 102 -14.65 -14.75 3.96
CA GLN A 102 -15.16 -13.99 5.11
C GLN A 102 -14.61 -12.57 5.09
N SER A 103 -15.50 -11.58 5.07
CA SER A 103 -15.10 -10.16 5.09
C SER A 103 -14.54 -9.71 6.44
N GLU A 104 -15.03 -10.33 7.53
CA GLU A 104 -14.76 -9.93 8.91
C GLU A 104 -13.64 -10.77 9.55
N GLY A 105 -12.43 -10.66 9.03
CA GLY A 105 -11.28 -11.44 9.50
C GLY A 105 -10.96 -11.25 10.99
N ALA A 106 -11.13 -10.04 11.53
CA ALA A 106 -10.91 -9.77 12.95
C ALA A 106 -11.93 -10.49 13.85
N VAL A 107 -13.20 -10.51 13.44
CA VAL A 107 -14.27 -11.22 14.17
C VAL A 107 -14.00 -12.72 14.16
N LEU A 108 -13.62 -13.27 13.01
CA LEU A 108 -13.26 -14.68 12.89
C LEU A 108 -12.05 -15.02 13.78
N GLY A 109 -11.03 -14.16 13.78
CA GLY A 109 -9.84 -14.34 14.63
C GLY A 109 -10.18 -14.36 16.11
N ASN A 110 -11.00 -13.41 16.56
CA ASN A 110 -11.47 -13.36 17.94
C ASN A 110 -12.29 -14.60 18.33
N ALA A 111 -13.17 -15.08 17.44
CA ALA A 111 -13.95 -16.28 17.68
C ALA A 111 -13.07 -17.54 17.81
N LEU A 112 -12.04 -17.65 16.95
CA LEU A 112 -11.05 -18.73 17.03
C LEU A 112 -10.27 -18.72 18.35
N LEU A 113 -9.80 -17.54 18.77
CA LEU A 113 -9.05 -17.37 20.03
C LEU A 113 -9.94 -17.70 21.24
N ALA A 114 -11.18 -17.21 21.27
CA ALA A 114 -12.11 -17.49 22.34
C ALA A 114 -12.44 -19.00 22.45
N ALA A 115 -12.73 -19.63 21.31
CA ALA A 115 -13.03 -21.07 21.25
C ALA A 115 -11.83 -21.94 21.67
N HIS A 116 -10.62 -21.51 21.33
CA HIS A 116 -9.39 -22.18 21.78
C HIS A 116 -9.19 -21.98 23.29
N GLY A 117 -9.42 -20.76 23.80
CA GLY A 117 -9.26 -20.44 25.23
C GLY A 117 -10.18 -21.24 26.14
N VAL A 118 -11.38 -21.58 25.71
CA VAL A 118 -12.33 -22.42 26.47
C VAL A 118 -12.19 -23.92 26.15
N GLY A 119 -11.19 -24.31 25.36
CA GLY A 119 -10.92 -25.71 25.01
C GLY A 119 -11.86 -26.33 23.98
N ALA A 120 -12.75 -25.55 23.35
CA ALA A 120 -13.63 -26.02 22.28
C ALA A 120 -12.87 -26.36 20.98
N ILE A 121 -11.75 -25.69 20.73
CA ILE A 121 -10.81 -25.97 19.63
C ILE A 121 -9.51 -26.46 20.23
N LYS A 122 -9.11 -27.69 19.90
CA LYS A 122 -7.85 -28.29 20.37
C LYS A 122 -6.70 -28.00 19.40
N ASP A 123 -6.95 -28.06 18.10
CA ASP A 123 -5.97 -27.77 17.04
C ASP A 123 -6.38 -26.50 16.28
N MET A 124 -5.72 -25.40 16.62
CA MET A 124 -5.92 -24.10 16.00
C MET A 124 -5.54 -24.11 14.53
N LYS A 125 -4.42 -24.75 14.16
CA LYS A 125 -3.93 -24.76 12.77
C LYS A 125 -4.88 -25.52 11.85
N GLU A 126 -5.37 -26.66 12.25
CA GLU A 126 -6.34 -27.45 11.50
C GLU A 126 -7.68 -26.71 11.39
N THR A 127 -8.10 -26.03 12.45
CA THR A 127 -9.34 -25.25 12.42
C THR A 127 -9.24 -24.06 11.48
N ILE A 128 -8.12 -23.32 11.52
CA ILE A 128 -7.87 -22.20 10.60
C ILE A 128 -7.91 -22.67 9.15
N LYS A 129 -7.27 -23.78 8.81
CA LYS A 129 -7.30 -24.35 7.44
C LYS A 129 -8.71 -24.66 6.96
N LYS A 130 -9.60 -25.08 7.85
CA LYS A 130 -11.01 -25.40 7.52
C LYS A 130 -11.90 -24.17 7.44
N TRP A 131 -11.66 -23.18 8.29
CA TRP A 131 -12.52 -22.01 8.42
C TRP A 131 -12.13 -20.86 7.50
N VAL A 132 -10.83 -20.68 7.23
CA VAL A 132 -10.35 -19.65 6.32
C VAL A 132 -10.32 -20.19 4.90
N THR A 133 -11.27 -19.75 4.11
CA THR A 133 -11.35 -20.04 2.68
C THR A 133 -11.17 -18.77 1.87
N PHE A 134 -10.76 -18.91 0.61
CA PHE A 134 -10.52 -17.78 -0.28
C PHE A 134 -11.52 -17.80 -1.44
N LYS A 135 -12.14 -16.66 -1.71
CA LYS A 135 -13.09 -16.49 -2.82
C LYS A 135 -12.42 -16.07 -4.12
N GLU A 136 -11.24 -15.46 -4.03
CA GLU A 136 -10.52 -14.97 -5.19
C GLU A 136 -9.01 -14.88 -4.91
N THR A 137 -8.21 -15.07 -5.95
CA THR A 137 -6.75 -14.91 -5.93
C THR A 137 -6.32 -14.06 -7.12
N PHE A 138 -5.59 -12.99 -6.86
CA PHE A 138 -4.95 -12.16 -7.87
C PHE A 138 -3.51 -12.61 -8.04
N LYS A 139 -3.13 -12.97 -9.27
CA LYS A 139 -1.76 -13.36 -9.59
C LYS A 139 -1.01 -12.21 -10.21
N PRO A 140 0.30 -12.05 -9.91
CA PRO A 140 1.11 -11.02 -10.54
C PRO A 140 1.24 -11.25 -12.03
N GLN A 141 1.23 -10.15 -12.81
CA GLN A 141 1.43 -10.13 -14.25
C GLN A 141 2.88 -9.72 -14.53
N ALA A 142 3.68 -10.62 -15.09
CA ALA A 142 5.14 -10.47 -15.17
C ALA A 142 5.62 -9.15 -15.81
N GLU A 143 4.95 -8.70 -16.88
CA GLU A 143 5.30 -7.44 -17.56
C GLU A 143 5.02 -6.22 -16.67
N VAL A 144 3.85 -6.21 -15.99
CA VAL A 144 3.44 -5.14 -15.08
C VAL A 144 4.32 -5.12 -13.85
N THR A 145 4.66 -6.28 -13.30
CA THR A 145 5.61 -6.44 -12.20
C THR A 145 6.98 -5.83 -12.55
N SER A 146 7.54 -6.20 -13.70
CA SER A 146 8.82 -5.64 -14.16
C SER A 146 8.78 -4.12 -14.33
N PHE A 147 7.66 -3.58 -14.80
CA PHE A 147 7.46 -2.14 -14.88
C PHE A 147 7.44 -1.49 -13.48
N TYR A 148 6.68 -2.04 -12.52
CA TYR A 148 6.62 -1.51 -11.17
C TYR A 148 7.94 -1.62 -10.42
N GLU A 149 8.73 -2.66 -10.64
CA GLU A 149 10.08 -2.78 -10.06
C GLU A 149 11.01 -1.62 -10.50
N LYS A 150 10.96 -1.27 -11.80
CA LYS A 150 11.73 -0.13 -12.32
C LYS A 150 11.22 1.19 -11.76
N MET A 151 9.89 1.35 -11.69
CA MET A 151 9.26 2.55 -11.16
C MET A 151 9.55 2.71 -9.67
N ALA A 152 9.53 1.63 -8.88
CA ALA A 152 9.83 1.65 -7.45
C ALA A 152 11.25 2.14 -7.18
N ARG A 153 12.24 1.67 -7.95
CA ARG A 153 13.63 2.16 -7.84
C ARG A 153 13.71 3.66 -8.04
N LYS A 154 13.12 4.17 -9.12
CA LYS A 154 13.12 5.61 -9.42
C LYS A 154 12.32 6.43 -8.40
N ARG A 155 11.17 5.92 -7.96
CA ARG A 155 10.39 6.54 -6.89
C ARG A 155 11.18 6.66 -5.59
N ASN A 156 11.94 5.63 -5.23
CA ASN A 156 12.77 5.65 -4.02
C ASN A 156 13.97 6.62 -4.15
N GLU A 157 14.62 6.71 -5.32
CA GLU A 157 15.64 7.71 -5.59
C GLU A 157 15.07 9.14 -5.40
N ILE A 158 13.89 9.42 -5.94
CA ILE A 158 13.21 10.72 -5.79
C ILE A 158 12.86 10.98 -4.32
N LEU A 159 12.26 10.00 -3.65
CA LEU A 159 11.79 10.15 -2.27
C LEU A 159 12.92 10.38 -1.28
N ASN A 160 14.01 9.61 -1.39
CA ASN A 160 15.15 9.67 -0.46
C ASN A 160 16.19 10.73 -0.82
N GLY A 161 15.97 11.47 -1.90
CA GLY A 161 16.82 12.57 -2.37
C GLY A 161 16.02 13.87 -2.48
N PRO A 162 15.75 14.35 -3.71
CA PRO A 162 15.22 15.70 -3.90
C PRO A 162 13.87 15.95 -3.21
N LEU A 163 13.01 14.95 -3.07
CA LEU A 163 11.70 15.15 -2.43
C LEU A 163 11.83 15.32 -0.92
N LEU A 164 12.81 14.68 -0.28
CA LEU A 164 13.11 14.88 1.14
C LEU A 164 13.53 16.33 1.40
N ASP A 165 14.39 16.89 0.55
CA ASP A 165 14.82 18.29 0.66
C ASP A 165 13.63 19.24 0.46
N CYS A 166 12.74 18.95 -0.50
CA CYS A 166 11.50 19.72 -0.68
C CYS A 166 10.62 19.70 0.57
N PHE A 167 10.45 18.56 1.25
CA PHE A 167 9.66 18.50 2.48
C PHE A 167 10.25 19.38 3.59
N ASN A 168 11.57 19.37 3.75
CA ASN A 168 12.24 20.21 4.74
C ASN A 168 12.08 21.71 4.42
N LEU A 169 12.15 22.09 3.13
CA LEU A 169 11.90 23.47 2.70
C LEU A 169 10.45 23.91 2.93
N VAL A 170 9.48 23.03 2.66
CA VAL A 170 8.06 23.31 2.94
C VAL A 170 7.83 23.47 4.44
N GLN A 171 8.48 22.66 5.28
CA GLN A 171 8.40 22.82 6.73
C GLN A 171 8.96 24.17 7.17
N SER A 172 10.11 24.61 6.63
CA SER A 172 10.68 25.92 6.98
C SER A 172 9.75 27.08 6.60
N LEU A 173 9.00 26.99 5.51
CA LEU A 173 7.96 27.96 5.18
C LEU A 173 6.86 28.04 6.25
N HIS A 174 6.50 26.90 6.82
CA HIS A 174 5.53 26.83 7.92
C HIS A 174 6.05 27.47 9.20
N ASP A 175 7.35 27.31 9.47
CA ASP A 175 7.99 27.81 10.68
C ASP A 175 8.31 29.31 10.58
N ASP A 176 8.66 29.78 9.38
CA ASP A 176 9.11 31.16 9.12
C ASP A 176 7.95 32.12 8.73
N LEU A 177 6.86 31.61 8.16
CA LEU A 177 5.77 32.40 7.62
C LEU A 177 4.46 32.14 8.37
N VAL A 178 4.09 33.06 9.26
CA VAL A 178 2.74 33.09 9.83
C VAL A 178 1.81 33.81 8.84
N PRO A 179 0.78 33.14 8.26
CA PRO A 179 -0.16 33.81 7.39
C PRO A 179 -0.86 34.97 8.13
N PRO A 180 -1.09 36.12 7.50
CA PRO A 180 -1.86 37.20 8.12
C PRO A 180 -3.25 36.66 8.50
N ALA A 181 -3.70 37.02 9.71
CA ALA A 181 -5.06 36.65 10.16
C ALA A 181 -6.07 37.11 9.10
N SER A 182 -6.98 36.21 8.71
CA SER A 182 -8.07 36.56 7.80
C SER A 182 -8.92 37.65 8.43
N ALA A 183 -9.04 38.78 7.73
CA ALA A 183 -9.92 39.88 8.11
C ALA A 183 -11.39 39.47 8.05
#